data_b51e97acd975be716e8950152f0556c5
#
_entry.id   b51e97acd975be716e8950152f0556c5
#
_cell.length_a   1.000
_cell.length_b   1.000
_cell.length_c   1.000
_cell.angle_alpha   90.00
_cell.angle_beta   90.00
_cell.angle_gamma   90.00
#
_symmetry.space_group_name_H-M   'P 1'
#
loop_
_entity.id
_entity.type
_entity.pdbx_description
1 polymer ?
#
loop_
_entity_poly.entity_id
_entity_poly.type
_entity_poly.pdbx_seq_one_letter_code
_entity_poly.pdbx_strand_id
1 'polypeptide(L)'
;MLFSEKPGQPVVQINPSELKARSALVTWSYNPGADEVPVTAYNLEYRNSTSTHDILLGFVLSKRIINLKPYTTYSVRVLANSVLGKSLWSNFQIFRTRTASK
;
A
#
# COMPACT_ATOMS: atom_id res chain seq x y z
N MET A 1 25.86 -10.82 -10.64
CA MET A 1 24.75 -10.38 -11.48
C MET A 1 24.50 -8.90 -11.29
N LEU A 2 24.34 -8.19 -12.37
CA LEU A 2 24.00 -6.77 -12.31
C LEU A 2 22.49 -6.58 -12.48
N PHE A 3 21.90 -5.78 -11.60
CA PHE A 3 20.50 -5.39 -11.70
C PHE A 3 20.44 -4.09 -12.49
N SER A 4 19.67 -4.06 -13.56
CA SER A 4 19.57 -2.90 -14.45
C SER A 4 18.23 -2.19 -14.36
N GLU A 5 17.26 -2.75 -13.67
CA GLU A 5 15.89 -2.23 -13.65
C GLU A 5 15.43 -1.91 -12.23
N LYS A 6 14.68 -0.82 -12.13
CA LYS A 6 13.94 -0.49 -10.91
C LYS A 6 12.86 -1.52 -10.66
N PRO A 7 12.37 -1.64 -9.41
CA PRO A 7 11.28 -2.58 -9.13
C PRO A 7 10.02 -2.23 -9.91
N GLY A 8 9.25 -3.27 -10.21
CA GLY A 8 7.95 -3.11 -10.82
C GLY A 8 6.93 -2.54 -9.84
N GLN A 9 5.85 -2.04 -10.38
CA GLN A 9 4.73 -1.47 -9.65
C GLN A 9 4.06 -2.57 -8.82
N PRO A 10 3.85 -2.38 -7.51
CA PRO A 10 3.09 -3.34 -6.71
C PRO A 10 1.63 -3.41 -7.14
N VAL A 11 0.98 -4.54 -6.82
CA VAL A 11 -0.47 -4.69 -7.00
C VAL A 11 -1.09 -4.73 -5.60
N VAL A 12 -1.96 -3.79 -5.33
CA VAL A 12 -2.53 -3.56 -4.00
C VAL A 12 -3.94 -4.13 -3.92
N GLN A 13 -4.26 -4.75 -2.79
CA GLN A 13 -5.59 -5.29 -2.51
C GLN A 13 -6.03 -4.91 -1.10
N ILE A 14 -7.34 -4.73 -0.93
CA ILE A 14 -7.97 -4.53 0.36
C ILE A 14 -8.64 -5.82 0.75
N ASN A 15 -8.36 -6.33 1.96
CA ASN A 15 -8.98 -7.56 2.44
C ASN A 15 -10.38 -7.24 2.98
N PRO A 16 -11.46 -7.69 2.30
CA PRO A 16 -12.81 -7.33 2.72
C PRO A 16 -13.18 -7.85 4.12
N SER A 17 -12.65 -9.01 4.50
CA SER A 17 -12.98 -9.60 5.80
C SER A 17 -12.30 -8.85 6.97
N GLU A 18 -11.28 -8.05 6.67
CA GLU A 18 -10.55 -7.26 7.65
C GLU A 18 -10.83 -5.76 7.52
N LEU A 19 -11.85 -5.39 6.76
CA LEU A 19 -12.28 -4.01 6.63
C LEU A 19 -13.28 -3.71 7.75
N LYS A 20 -12.93 -2.77 8.61
CA LYS A 20 -13.70 -2.45 9.81
C LYS A 20 -14.06 -0.97 9.81
N ALA A 21 -14.73 -0.53 10.88
CA ALA A 21 -15.15 0.87 10.97
C ALA A 21 -13.96 1.82 11.08
N ARG A 22 -12.87 1.39 11.73
CA ARG A 22 -11.74 2.26 12.02
C ARG A 22 -10.40 1.68 11.57
N SER A 23 -10.43 0.59 10.80
CA SER A 23 -9.19 -0.03 10.31
C SER A 23 -9.43 -0.77 9.02
N ALA A 24 -8.34 -0.99 8.28
CA ALA A 24 -8.34 -1.75 7.04
C ALA A 24 -7.02 -2.47 6.91
N LEU A 25 -7.06 -3.70 6.40
CA LEU A 25 -5.85 -4.44 6.09
C LEU A 25 -5.55 -4.31 4.61
N VAL A 26 -4.40 -3.72 4.30
CA VAL A 26 -3.92 -3.53 2.94
C VAL A 26 -2.82 -4.55 2.68
N THR A 27 -2.90 -5.24 1.56
CA THR A 27 -1.87 -6.19 1.14
C THR A 27 -1.41 -5.85 -0.26
N TRP A 28 -0.20 -6.27 -0.61
CA TRP A 28 0.31 -6.08 -1.97
C TRP A 28 1.24 -7.22 -2.32
N SER A 29 1.40 -7.42 -3.62
CA SER A 29 2.22 -8.50 -4.14
C SER A 29 3.57 -7.96 -4.60
N TYR A 30 4.58 -8.84 -4.56
CA TYR A 30 5.93 -8.56 -5.01
C TYR A 30 6.36 -9.67 -5.96
N ASN A 31 6.42 -9.36 -7.26
CA ASN A 31 6.82 -10.30 -8.30
C ASN A 31 7.92 -9.66 -9.13
N PRO A 32 9.19 -9.75 -8.68
CA PRO A 32 10.28 -9.11 -9.43
C PRO A 32 10.56 -9.86 -10.73
N GLY A 33 10.89 -9.12 -11.77
CA GLY A 33 11.46 -9.70 -12.99
C GLY A 33 12.89 -10.15 -12.75
N ALA A 34 13.45 -10.86 -13.73
CA ALA A 34 14.79 -11.44 -13.60
C ALA A 34 15.88 -10.39 -13.42
N ASP A 35 15.71 -9.22 -14.03
CA ASP A 35 16.71 -8.15 -14.00
C ASP A 35 16.36 -7.02 -13.03
N GLU A 36 15.30 -7.18 -12.26
CA GLU A 36 14.91 -6.16 -11.30
C GLU A 36 15.74 -6.28 -10.02
N VAL A 37 16.11 -5.12 -9.49
CA VAL A 37 16.81 -5.06 -8.21
C VAL A 37 15.86 -5.48 -7.08
N PRO A 38 16.38 -6.16 -6.04
CA PRO A 38 15.53 -6.51 -4.90
C PRO A 38 14.95 -5.28 -4.21
N VAL A 39 13.69 -5.39 -3.81
CA VAL A 39 13.01 -4.34 -3.05
C VAL A 39 13.55 -4.35 -1.62
N THR A 40 13.80 -3.17 -1.07
CA THR A 40 14.31 -3.02 0.29
C THR A 40 13.24 -2.48 1.24
N ALA A 41 12.26 -1.74 0.71
CA ALA A 41 11.24 -1.10 1.54
C ALA A 41 10.06 -0.72 0.66
N TYR A 42 8.98 -0.30 1.31
CA TYR A 42 7.78 0.19 0.61
C TYR A 42 7.34 1.52 1.20
N ASN A 43 6.73 2.36 0.36
CA ASN A 43 5.97 3.51 0.82
C ASN A 43 4.50 3.24 0.57
N LEU A 44 3.67 3.49 1.57
CA LEU A 44 2.22 3.40 1.47
C LEU A 44 1.64 4.78 1.68
N GLU A 45 0.75 5.19 0.78
CA GLU A 45 0.03 6.45 0.92
C GLU A 45 -1.46 6.13 1.02
N TYR A 46 -2.14 6.67 2.03
CA TYR A 46 -3.60 6.59 2.07
C TYR A 46 -4.17 7.98 2.34
N ARG A 47 -5.34 8.22 1.77
CA ARG A 47 -5.96 9.54 1.86
C ARG A 47 -7.48 9.45 1.84
N ASN A 48 -8.10 10.45 2.44
CA ASN A 48 -9.53 10.71 2.27
C ASN A 48 -9.70 12.09 1.63
N SER A 49 -10.89 12.67 1.68
CA SER A 49 -11.14 13.96 1.03
C SER A 49 -10.44 15.14 1.70
N THR A 50 -9.93 14.98 2.92
CA THR A 50 -9.39 16.09 3.70
C THR A 50 -7.94 15.94 4.11
N SER A 51 -7.38 14.73 4.04
CA SER A 51 -6.00 14.50 4.51
C SER A 51 -5.31 13.39 3.74
N THR A 52 -3.98 13.46 3.69
CA THR A 52 -3.13 12.47 3.05
C THR A 52 -2.06 12.05 4.05
N HIS A 53 -1.79 10.75 4.12
CA HIS A 53 -0.80 10.17 5.03
C HIS A 53 0.14 9.28 4.27
N ASP A 54 1.44 9.42 4.52
CA ASP A 54 2.48 8.58 3.93
C ASP A 54 3.17 7.79 5.04
N ILE A 55 3.42 6.51 4.79
CA ILE A 55 4.10 5.64 5.72
C ILE A 55 5.26 4.95 5.01
N LEU A 56 6.46 5.03 5.58
CA LEU A 56 7.59 4.26 5.11
C LEU A 56 7.60 2.93 5.88
N LEU A 57 7.57 1.82 5.13
CA LEU A 57 7.55 0.48 5.68
C LEU A 57 8.82 -0.25 5.25
N GLY A 58 9.29 -1.18 6.09
CA GLY A 58 10.34 -2.10 5.69
C GLY A 58 9.86 -3.07 4.63
N PHE A 59 10.56 -4.17 4.46
CA PHE A 59 10.15 -5.19 3.50
C PHE A 59 9.04 -6.05 4.09
N VAL A 60 7.81 -5.57 3.97
CA VAL A 60 6.59 -6.27 4.39
C VAL A 60 5.59 -6.23 3.24
N LEU A 61 4.65 -7.15 3.23
CA LEU A 61 3.66 -7.25 2.15
C LEU A 61 2.25 -6.93 2.63
N SER A 62 2.11 -6.41 3.83
CA SER A 62 0.82 -5.99 4.36
C SER A 62 1.00 -4.90 5.41
N LYS A 63 -0.07 -4.14 5.61
CA LYS A 63 -0.13 -3.13 6.66
C LYS A 63 -1.58 -2.94 7.08
N ARG A 64 -1.82 -3.01 8.39
CA ARG A 64 -3.12 -2.62 8.93
C ARG A 64 -3.10 -1.13 9.20
N ILE A 65 -3.98 -0.41 8.53
CA ILE A 65 -4.17 1.02 8.76
C ILE A 65 -5.19 1.18 9.86
N ILE A 66 -4.87 1.97 10.88
CA ILE A 66 -5.72 2.15 12.06
C ILE A 66 -6.11 3.62 12.19
N ASN A 67 -6.99 3.88 13.14
CA ASN A 67 -7.46 5.25 13.45
C ASN A 67 -8.17 5.91 12.27
N LEU A 68 -8.82 5.11 11.44
CA LEU A 68 -9.62 5.62 10.34
C LEU A 68 -10.97 6.10 10.86
N LYS A 69 -11.60 6.99 10.10
CA LYS A 69 -12.95 7.44 10.40
C LYS A 69 -13.96 6.42 9.91
N PRO A 70 -15.04 6.16 10.65
CA PRO A 70 -16.09 5.25 10.18
C PRO A 70 -16.81 5.80 8.96
N TYR A 71 -17.32 4.87 8.15
CA TYR A 71 -18.14 5.18 6.97
C TYR A 71 -17.52 6.26 6.09
N THR A 72 -16.22 6.15 5.85
CA THR A 72 -15.45 7.15 5.12
C THR A 72 -14.72 6.46 3.97
N THR A 73 -14.70 7.13 2.82
CA THR A 73 -14.01 6.61 1.64
C THR A 73 -12.53 7.02 1.69
N TYR A 74 -11.68 6.02 1.50
CA TYR A 74 -10.23 6.18 1.44
C TYR A 74 -9.69 5.63 0.14
N SER A 75 -8.55 6.17 -0.29
CA SER A 75 -7.77 5.63 -1.40
C SER A 75 -6.39 5.28 -0.88
N VAL A 76 -5.83 4.16 -1.32
CA VAL A 76 -4.51 3.71 -0.90
C VAL A 76 -3.71 3.27 -2.11
N ARG A 77 -2.41 3.55 -2.08
CA ARG A 77 -1.46 3.07 -3.09
C ARG A 77 -0.11 2.81 -2.44
N VAL A 78 0.70 1.98 -3.10
CA VAL A 78 1.99 1.55 -2.60
C VAL A 78 3.02 1.66 -3.72
N LEU A 79 4.25 2.03 -3.37
CA LEU A 79 5.39 1.90 -4.27
C LEU A 79 6.50 1.13 -3.57
N ALA A 80 7.38 0.56 -4.38
CA ALA A 80 8.53 -0.19 -3.91
C ALA A 80 9.78 0.66 -4.00
N ASN A 81 10.67 0.53 -3.01
CA ASN A 81 11.95 1.21 -2.96
C ASN A 81 13.09 0.21 -3.16
N SER A 82 14.14 0.64 -3.85
CA SER A 82 15.35 -0.14 -4.05
C SER A 82 16.56 0.77 -4.13
N VAL A 83 17.74 0.18 -4.20
CA VAL A 83 18.98 0.97 -4.38
C VAL A 83 19.05 1.66 -5.73
N LEU A 84 18.28 1.19 -6.73
CA LEU A 84 18.22 1.84 -8.05
C LEU A 84 17.14 2.91 -8.12
N GLY A 85 16.33 3.05 -7.10
CA GLY A 85 15.26 4.04 -7.05
C GLY A 85 13.90 3.42 -6.78
N LYS A 86 12.86 4.22 -6.97
CA LYS A 86 11.48 3.86 -6.65
C LYS A 86 10.77 3.30 -7.88
N SER A 87 9.86 2.35 -7.63
CA SER A 87 8.90 1.95 -8.65
C SER A 87 7.90 3.06 -8.91
N LEU A 88 7.07 2.89 -9.93
CA LEU A 88 5.87 3.70 -10.05
C LEU A 88 4.92 3.34 -8.91
N TRP A 89 4.05 4.28 -8.55
CA TRP A 89 2.98 3.99 -7.61
C TRP A 89 2.04 2.93 -8.20
N SER A 90 1.52 2.06 -7.35
CA SER A 90 0.41 1.19 -7.74
C SER A 90 -0.80 2.03 -8.13
N ASN A 91 -1.78 1.41 -8.79
CA ASN A 91 -3.08 2.04 -8.94
C ASN A 91 -3.68 2.24 -7.55
N PHE A 92 -4.49 3.28 -7.39
CA PHE A 92 -5.24 3.47 -6.16
C PHE A 92 -6.26 2.35 -6.00
N GLN A 93 -6.37 1.86 -4.77
CA GLN A 93 -7.48 1.03 -4.35
C GLN A 93 -8.39 1.88 -3.47
N ILE A 94 -9.67 1.88 -3.77
CA ILE A 94 -10.65 2.69 -3.06
C ILE A 94 -11.46 1.76 -2.16
N PHE A 95 -11.65 2.17 -0.91
CA PHE A 95 -12.48 1.42 0.02
C PHE A 95 -13.23 2.40 0.92
N ARG A 96 -14.34 1.91 1.48
CA ARG A 96 -15.10 2.66 2.47
C ARG A 96 -15.10 1.87 3.76
N THR A 97 -14.73 2.53 4.86
CA THR A 97 -14.81 1.91 6.18
C THR A 97 -16.26 1.61 6.53
N ARG A 98 -16.46 0.66 7.42
CA ARG A 98 -17.81 0.28 7.85
C ARG A 98 -18.38 1.31 8.80
N THR A 99 -19.68 1.27 9.01
CA THR A 99 -20.31 2.09 10.02
C THR A 99 -19.86 1.63 11.40
N ALA A 100 -19.72 2.59 12.33
CA ALA A 100 -19.33 2.26 13.69
C ALA A 100 -20.53 1.66 14.42
N SER A 101 -20.25 0.61 15.20
CA SER A 101 -21.23 0.07 16.14
C SER A 101 -21.37 1.01 17.33
N LYS A 102 -22.53 1.02 17.89
CA LYS A 102 -22.77 1.76 19.14
C LYS A 102 -22.60 0.85 20.32
#